data_febeb5bfa3843b667a7ac2f9e20ecb4f
#
_entry.id   febeb5bfa3843b667a7ac2f9e20ecb4f
#
_cell.length_a   1.000
_cell.length_b   1.000
_cell.length_c   1.000
_cell.angle_alpha   90.00
_cell.angle_beta   90.00
_cell.angle_gamma   90.00
#
_symmetry.space_group_name_H-M   'P 1'
#
loop_
_entity.id
_entity.type
_entity.pdbx_description
1 polymer ?
#
loop_
_entity_poly.entity_id
_entity_poly.type
_entity_poly.pdbx_seq_one_letter_code
_entity_poly.pdbx_strand_id
1 'polypeptide(L)'
;MSDLTVDADTLPPYVVPHSQEPIVVLYEDDDLVVVIKPHLLLSVPGRHPINRDSLISRLQRHYPEAKAVHRLDLDTSGIMVVPKRASSLSELARQFQQREVEKEYTAIVWGELKDDTGTVDLPIATDWPNRPKQKICADTGKSAVTHFVVLARGTNSSLVRLRPVTGRSHQLRIHMASLGHPIIGCDMYAHDEALHSASRLLLHATRLKFRLPTSQTWFSGFAPIPFSLSKDVLHPQGS
;
A
#
# COMPACT_ATOMS: atom_id res chain seq x y z
N MET A 1 -13.64 29.43 30.00
CA MET A 1 -12.61 28.66 29.27
C MET A 1 -13.13 28.49 27.84
N SER A 2 -12.65 29.33 26.95
CA SER A 2 -13.07 29.30 25.53
C SER A 2 -12.33 28.16 24.83
N ASP A 3 -13.09 27.18 24.40
CA ASP A 3 -12.62 26.09 23.57
C ASP A 3 -12.10 26.68 22.23
N LEU A 4 -10.79 26.72 22.05
CA LEU A 4 -10.17 27.08 20.79
C LEU A 4 -10.24 25.86 19.86
N THR A 5 -11.39 25.68 19.19
CA THR A 5 -11.48 24.77 18.05
C THR A 5 -10.70 25.37 16.90
N VAL A 6 -9.48 24.87 16.68
CA VAL A 6 -8.71 25.18 15.47
C VAL A 6 -9.45 24.56 14.30
N ASP A 7 -9.93 25.40 13.39
CA ASP A 7 -10.61 24.98 12.17
C ASP A 7 -9.60 24.19 11.30
N ALA A 8 -9.94 22.96 10.94
CA ALA A 8 -9.06 22.09 10.16
C ALA A 8 -8.69 22.68 8.78
N ASP A 9 -9.46 23.67 8.30
CA ASP A 9 -9.18 24.40 7.05
C ASP A 9 -8.12 25.51 7.22
N THR A 10 -7.69 25.84 8.45
CA THR A 10 -6.67 26.87 8.73
C THR A 10 -5.25 26.33 8.81
N LEU A 11 -5.08 25.00 8.90
CA LEU A 11 -3.75 24.38 8.88
C LEU A 11 -3.15 24.42 7.48
N PRO A 12 -1.84 24.72 7.32
CA PRO A 12 -1.20 24.62 6.03
C PRO A 12 -1.37 23.21 5.47
N PRO A 13 -1.64 23.06 4.17
CA PRO A 13 -1.85 21.75 3.57
C PRO A 13 -0.59 20.91 3.72
N TYR A 14 -0.78 19.63 4.09
CA TYR A 14 0.33 18.68 4.04
C TYR A 14 0.87 18.59 2.62
N VAL A 15 2.14 18.95 2.44
CA VAL A 15 2.84 18.86 1.16
C VAL A 15 3.41 17.46 1.02
N VAL A 16 2.90 16.71 0.05
CA VAL A 16 3.41 15.38 -0.26
C VAL A 16 4.83 15.48 -0.81
N PRO A 17 5.80 14.69 -0.29
CA PRO A 17 7.14 14.62 -0.88
C PRO A 17 7.07 14.29 -2.37
N HIS A 18 7.89 14.98 -3.18
CA HIS A 18 7.91 14.76 -4.62
C HIS A 18 8.84 13.61 -4.98
N SER A 19 8.26 12.49 -5.48
CA SER A 19 9.05 11.36 -5.96
C SER A 19 9.72 11.68 -7.30
N GLN A 20 11.06 11.57 -7.36
CA GLN A 20 11.85 11.72 -8.58
C GLN A 20 12.00 10.40 -9.35
N GLU A 21 11.60 9.26 -8.73
CA GLU A 21 11.74 7.96 -9.34
C GLU A 21 10.81 7.82 -10.56
N PRO A 22 11.28 7.21 -11.66
CA PRO A 22 10.46 6.98 -12.84
C PRO A 22 9.40 5.90 -12.58
N ILE A 23 8.28 6.01 -13.30
CA ILE A 23 7.30 4.91 -13.38
C ILE A 23 7.86 3.87 -14.34
N VAL A 24 7.99 2.62 -13.88
CA VAL A 24 8.43 1.50 -14.72
C VAL A 24 7.20 0.80 -15.27
N VAL A 25 7.12 0.68 -16.61
CA VAL A 25 6.06 -0.09 -17.28
C VAL A 25 6.50 -1.55 -17.37
N LEU A 26 5.66 -2.45 -16.83
CA LEU A 26 5.89 -3.90 -16.87
C LEU A 26 5.17 -4.59 -18.04
N TYR A 27 4.00 -4.06 -18.38
CA TYR A 27 3.16 -4.59 -19.47
C TYR A 27 2.24 -3.49 -19.98
N GLU A 28 1.95 -3.52 -21.26
CA GLU A 28 1.01 -2.62 -21.91
C GLU A 28 0.29 -3.35 -23.06
N ASP A 29 -1.02 -3.10 -23.15
CA ASP A 29 -1.85 -3.44 -24.32
C ASP A 29 -2.83 -2.29 -24.63
N ASP A 30 -3.80 -2.53 -25.49
CA ASP A 30 -4.81 -1.53 -25.82
C ASP A 30 -5.74 -1.15 -24.65
N ASP A 31 -5.92 -2.03 -23.69
CA ASP A 31 -6.88 -1.92 -22.61
C ASP A 31 -6.31 -1.27 -21.35
N LEU A 32 -5.05 -1.57 -21.05
CA LEU A 32 -4.44 -1.21 -19.76
C LEU A 32 -2.93 -1.10 -19.84
N VAL A 33 -2.36 -0.52 -18.79
CA VAL A 33 -0.94 -0.55 -18.49
C VAL A 33 -0.72 -1.12 -17.09
N VAL A 34 0.29 -1.99 -16.93
CA VAL A 34 0.75 -2.47 -15.62
C VAL A 34 2.08 -1.82 -15.31
N VAL A 35 2.18 -1.18 -14.17
CA VAL A 35 3.33 -0.35 -13.81
C VAL A 35 3.83 -0.65 -12.40
N ILE A 36 5.06 -0.25 -12.10
CA ILE A 36 5.56 -0.13 -10.74
C ILE A 36 5.39 1.32 -10.29
N LYS A 37 4.55 1.54 -9.27
CA LYS A 37 4.43 2.83 -8.60
C LYS A 37 5.63 3.03 -7.67
N PRO A 38 6.38 4.12 -7.80
CA PRO A 38 7.45 4.45 -6.86
C PRO A 38 6.95 4.66 -5.43
N HIS A 39 7.86 4.56 -4.47
CA HIS A 39 7.71 5.09 -3.13
C HIS A 39 7.52 6.62 -3.18
N LEU A 40 6.77 7.20 -2.24
CA LEU A 40 6.47 8.63 -2.14
C LEU A 40 5.79 9.23 -3.39
N LEU A 41 5.08 8.44 -4.17
CA LEU A 41 4.21 8.92 -5.23
C LEU A 41 2.74 8.60 -4.89
N LEU A 42 1.87 9.60 -4.93
CA LEU A 42 0.43 9.37 -4.82
C LEU A 42 -0.07 8.46 -5.93
N SER A 43 -1.02 7.57 -5.64
CA SER A 43 -1.70 6.79 -6.69
C SER A 43 -2.63 7.65 -7.53
N VAL A 44 -3.34 8.58 -6.90
CA VAL A 44 -4.28 9.52 -7.52
C VAL A 44 -4.01 10.94 -7.03
N PRO A 45 -4.38 11.98 -7.78
CA PRO A 45 -4.18 13.36 -7.36
C PRO A 45 -4.81 13.66 -6.00
N GLY A 46 -4.08 14.34 -5.14
CA GLY A 46 -4.60 14.86 -3.89
C GLY A 46 -5.67 15.95 -4.11
N ARG A 47 -6.45 16.26 -3.07
CA ARG A 47 -7.49 17.28 -3.14
C ARG A 47 -6.91 18.68 -3.34
N HIS A 48 -5.84 19.00 -2.59
CA HIS A 48 -5.19 20.31 -2.70
C HIS A 48 -4.35 20.41 -3.97
N PRO A 49 -4.34 21.54 -4.69
CA PRO A 49 -3.59 21.74 -5.94
C PRO A 49 -2.10 21.41 -5.86
N ILE A 50 -1.46 21.67 -4.73
CA ILE A 50 -0.03 21.39 -4.50
C ILE A 50 0.30 19.89 -4.55
N ASN A 51 -0.69 19.00 -4.32
CA ASN A 51 -0.55 17.55 -4.28
C ASN A 51 -1.17 16.88 -5.52
N ARG A 52 -1.07 17.51 -6.69
CA ARG A 52 -1.63 16.99 -7.96
C ARG A 52 -0.76 15.94 -8.62
N ASP A 53 0.55 15.93 -8.33
CA ASP A 53 1.46 14.93 -8.88
C ASP A 53 1.11 13.53 -8.31
N SER A 54 0.90 12.59 -9.23
CA SER A 54 0.47 11.22 -8.88
C SER A 54 0.76 10.26 -10.03
N LEU A 55 0.70 8.96 -9.76
CA LEU A 55 0.78 7.94 -10.79
C LEU A 55 -0.19 8.24 -11.95
N ILE A 56 -1.47 8.46 -11.63
CA ILE A 56 -2.49 8.71 -12.65
C ILE A 56 -2.20 10.00 -13.42
N SER A 57 -1.87 11.12 -12.76
CA SER A 57 -1.59 12.37 -13.48
C SER A 57 -0.36 12.29 -14.37
N ARG A 58 0.66 11.51 -14.00
CA ARG A 58 1.82 11.25 -14.83
C ARG A 58 1.47 10.36 -16.04
N LEU A 59 0.69 9.28 -15.83
CA LEU A 59 0.25 8.38 -16.91
C LEU A 59 -0.72 9.06 -17.89
N GLN A 60 -1.57 9.99 -17.44
CA GLN A 60 -2.50 10.73 -18.29
C GLN A 60 -1.83 11.62 -19.33
N ARG A 61 -0.54 11.89 -19.20
CA ARG A 61 0.25 12.58 -20.25
C ARG A 61 0.38 11.72 -21.52
N HIS A 62 0.31 10.40 -21.40
CA HIS A 62 0.42 9.42 -22.49
C HIS A 62 -0.91 8.72 -22.76
N TYR A 63 -1.73 8.55 -21.73
CA TYR A 63 -3.03 7.85 -21.76
C TYR A 63 -4.11 8.75 -21.14
N PRO A 64 -4.67 9.72 -21.90
CA PRO A 64 -5.56 10.75 -21.35
C PRO A 64 -6.76 10.23 -20.57
N GLU A 65 -7.31 9.05 -20.95
CA GLU A 65 -8.46 8.43 -20.30
C GLU A 65 -8.08 7.50 -19.11
N ALA A 66 -6.80 7.35 -18.80
CA ALA A 66 -6.34 6.49 -17.72
C ALA A 66 -6.97 6.87 -16.37
N LYS A 67 -7.46 5.88 -15.64
CA LYS A 67 -8.10 6.04 -14.32
C LYS A 67 -7.62 4.99 -13.36
N ALA A 68 -7.61 5.32 -12.06
CA ALA A 68 -7.29 4.34 -11.04
C ALA A 68 -8.47 3.39 -10.79
N VAL A 69 -8.24 2.09 -10.88
CA VAL A 69 -9.18 1.04 -10.44
C VAL A 69 -8.89 0.57 -9.02
N HIS A 70 -7.66 0.72 -8.58
CA HIS A 70 -7.21 0.50 -7.19
C HIS A 70 -6.10 1.48 -6.83
N ARG A 71 -5.67 1.47 -5.59
CA ARG A 71 -4.63 2.39 -5.12
C ARG A 71 -3.70 1.71 -4.12
N LEU A 72 -2.45 2.17 -4.12
CA LEU A 72 -1.48 1.95 -3.05
C LEU A 72 -1.36 3.26 -2.25
N ASP A 73 -0.98 3.14 -0.98
CA ASP A 73 -0.69 4.30 -0.15
C ASP A 73 0.53 5.08 -0.68
N LEU A 74 0.70 6.32 -0.25
CA LEU A 74 1.83 7.18 -0.64
C LEU A 74 3.16 6.46 -0.51
N ASP A 75 3.39 5.87 0.68
CA ASP A 75 4.65 5.24 1.06
C ASP A 75 4.81 3.82 0.53
N THR A 76 3.73 3.20 0.06
CA THR A 76 3.76 1.84 -0.51
C THR A 76 4.18 1.91 -1.97
N SER A 77 5.23 1.20 -2.34
CA SER A 77 5.64 1.01 -3.73
C SER A 77 5.09 -0.29 -4.32
N GLY A 78 5.21 -0.50 -5.63
CA GLY A 78 4.95 -1.79 -6.26
C GLY A 78 3.95 -1.79 -7.39
N ILE A 79 3.53 -3.00 -7.77
CA ILE A 79 2.74 -3.24 -8.97
C ILE A 79 1.32 -2.69 -8.87
N MET A 80 0.91 -1.99 -9.92
CA MET A 80 -0.46 -1.49 -10.12
C MET A 80 -0.91 -1.72 -11.56
N VAL A 81 -2.20 -2.04 -11.73
CA VAL A 81 -2.87 -2.05 -13.04
C VAL A 81 -3.68 -0.76 -13.21
N VAL A 82 -3.53 -0.13 -14.37
CA VAL A 82 -4.21 1.12 -14.72
C VAL A 82 -4.93 0.93 -16.06
N PRO A 83 -6.27 0.90 -16.08
CA PRO A 83 -7.05 0.85 -17.31
C PRO A 83 -6.90 2.15 -18.10
N LYS A 84 -6.83 2.02 -19.43
CA LYS A 84 -6.68 3.11 -20.40
C LYS A 84 -8.02 3.57 -20.98
N ARG A 85 -9.12 2.81 -20.77
CA ARG A 85 -10.48 3.07 -21.31
C ARG A 85 -11.56 2.77 -20.28
N ALA A 86 -12.75 3.32 -20.51
CA ALA A 86 -13.90 3.13 -19.63
C ALA A 86 -14.37 1.66 -19.54
N SER A 87 -14.34 0.92 -20.65
CA SER A 87 -14.70 -0.51 -20.69
C SER A 87 -13.79 -1.35 -19.81
N SER A 88 -12.48 -1.17 -19.96
CA SER A 88 -11.46 -1.86 -19.17
C SER A 88 -11.52 -1.48 -17.68
N LEU A 89 -11.82 -0.21 -17.38
CA LEU A 89 -12.06 0.25 -16.01
C LEU A 89 -13.23 -0.50 -15.38
N SER A 90 -14.35 -0.62 -16.09
CA SER A 90 -15.56 -1.29 -15.59
C SER A 90 -15.31 -2.77 -15.31
N GLU A 91 -14.65 -3.47 -16.22
CA GLU A 91 -14.35 -4.89 -16.05
C GLU A 91 -13.35 -5.14 -14.90
N LEU A 92 -12.27 -4.39 -14.84
CA LEU A 92 -11.32 -4.51 -13.73
C LEU A 92 -11.97 -4.14 -12.39
N ALA A 93 -12.81 -3.11 -12.35
CA ALA A 93 -13.53 -2.72 -11.13
C ALA A 93 -14.43 -3.86 -10.63
N ARG A 94 -15.11 -4.58 -11.55
CA ARG A 94 -15.89 -5.79 -11.24
C ARG A 94 -15.01 -6.86 -10.59
N GLN A 95 -13.85 -7.16 -11.18
CA GLN A 95 -12.92 -8.17 -10.66
C GLN A 95 -12.40 -7.80 -9.25
N PHE A 96 -12.05 -6.53 -9.01
CA PHE A 96 -11.67 -6.06 -7.68
C PHE A 96 -12.82 -6.17 -6.67
N GLN A 97 -14.04 -5.80 -7.07
CA GLN A 97 -15.24 -5.88 -6.22
C GLN A 97 -15.59 -7.33 -5.86
N GLN A 98 -15.47 -8.24 -6.82
CA GLN A 98 -15.74 -9.67 -6.65
C GLN A 98 -14.57 -10.43 -6.02
N ARG A 99 -13.45 -9.75 -5.70
CA ARG A 99 -12.24 -10.33 -5.11
C ARG A 99 -11.59 -11.41 -5.99
N GLU A 100 -11.74 -11.29 -7.29
CA GLU A 100 -11.10 -12.18 -8.28
C GLU A 100 -9.62 -11.81 -8.50
N VAL A 101 -9.21 -10.59 -8.11
CA VAL A 101 -7.83 -10.13 -8.25
C VAL A 101 -6.99 -10.64 -7.08
N GLU A 102 -6.00 -11.47 -7.39
CA GLU A 102 -5.02 -11.92 -6.40
C GLU A 102 -3.92 -10.85 -6.23
N LYS A 103 -3.64 -10.49 -4.98
CA LYS A 103 -2.65 -9.49 -4.61
C LYS A 103 -1.66 -10.10 -3.63
N GLU A 104 -0.39 -9.87 -3.87
CA GLU A 104 0.66 -10.27 -2.96
C GLU A 104 1.59 -9.10 -2.68
N TYR A 105 1.92 -8.93 -1.41
CA TYR A 105 2.84 -7.92 -0.94
C TYR A 105 3.99 -8.58 -0.20
N THR A 106 5.13 -7.94 -0.25
CA THR A 106 6.27 -8.30 0.61
C THR A 106 6.51 -7.14 1.57
N ALA A 107 6.73 -7.49 2.83
CA ALA A 107 7.06 -6.51 3.86
C ALA A 107 8.17 -7.05 4.77
N ILE A 108 8.89 -6.12 5.42
CA ILE A 108 9.71 -6.45 6.57
C ILE A 108 9.01 -5.87 7.81
N VAL A 109 8.75 -6.74 8.77
CA VAL A 109 8.10 -6.38 10.03
C VAL A 109 9.09 -6.43 11.18
N TRP A 110 8.83 -5.64 12.22
CA TRP A 110 9.60 -5.62 13.45
C TRP A 110 9.42 -6.90 14.25
N GLY A 111 10.50 -7.38 14.84
CA GLY A 111 10.52 -8.56 15.68
C GLY A 111 10.49 -9.88 14.90
N GLU A 112 10.75 -10.95 15.60
CA GLU A 112 10.72 -12.30 15.05
C GLU A 112 9.31 -12.90 15.22
N LEU A 113 8.59 -13.10 14.11
CA LEU A 113 7.32 -13.80 14.09
C LEU A 113 7.54 -15.30 14.45
N LYS A 114 6.84 -15.78 15.46
CA LYS A 114 6.97 -17.17 15.92
C LYS A 114 6.37 -18.18 14.93
N ASP A 115 5.18 -17.86 14.44
CA ASP A 115 4.43 -18.71 13.51
C ASP A 115 4.89 -18.46 12.06
N ASP A 116 5.11 -19.53 11.30
CA ASP A 116 5.50 -19.43 9.89
C ASP A 116 4.40 -18.90 8.99
N THR A 117 3.14 -19.09 9.38
CA THR A 117 1.96 -18.63 8.65
C THR A 117 0.86 -18.21 9.61
N GLY A 118 -0.03 -17.34 9.15
CA GLY A 118 -1.19 -16.98 9.95
C GLY A 118 -2.21 -16.16 9.16
N THR A 119 -3.31 -15.86 9.87
CA THR A 119 -4.40 -15.04 9.34
C THR A 119 -4.78 -13.99 10.37
N VAL A 120 -4.85 -12.74 9.91
CA VAL A 120 -5.41 -11.62 10.69
C VAL A 120 -6.80 -11.33 10.12
N ASP A 121 -7.83 -11.59 10.92
CA ASP A 121 -9.24 -11.29 10.60
C ASP A 121 -9.77 -10.29 11.62
N LEU A 122 -9.46 -9.01 11.41
CA LEU A 122 -9.82 -7.93 12.32
C LEU A 122 -10.44 -6.77 11.53
N PRO A 123 -11.67 -6.34 11.88
CA PRO A 123 -12.39 -5.32 11.16
C PRO A 123 -11.75 -3.93 11.34
N ILE A 124 -11.73 -3.15 10.27
CA ILE A 124 -11.06 -1.84 10.22
C ILE A 124 -12.07 -0.72 10.01
N ALA A 125 -11.94 0.33 10.84
CA ALA A 125 -12.69 1.58 10.72
C ALA A 125 -11.74 2.78 10.58
N THR A 126 -12.26 3.91 10.08
CA THR A 126 -11.52 5.17 10.09
C THR A 126 -11.41 5.71 11.52
N ASP A 127 -10.21 6.06 11.92
CA ASP A 127 -9.97 6.78 13.16
C ASP A 127 -10.20 8.29 12.92
N TRP A 128 -11.46 8.71 13.08
CA TRP A 128 -11.90 10.05 12.70
C TRP A 128 -11.10 11.19 13.37
N PRO A 129 -10.76 11.12 14.69
CA PRO A 129 -9.94 12.13 15.34
C PRO A 129 -8.50 12.19 14.80
N ASN A 130 -7.95 11.06 14.34
CA ASN A 130 -6.55 10.91 13.94
C ASN A 130 -6.37 10.64 12.44
N ARG A 131 -7.24 11.17 11.59
CA ARG A 131 -7.10 11.01 10.13
C ARG A 131 -5.70 11.39 9.65
N PRO A 132 -5.12 10.63 8.70
CA PRO A 132 -5.72 9.56 7.89
C PRO A 132 -5.65 8.16 8.51
N LYS A 133 -5.31 8.02 9.80
CA LYS A 133 -5.19 6.73 10.49
C LYS A 133 -6.50 5.92 10.43
N GLN A 134 -6.33 4.62 10.45
CA GLN A 134 -7.39 3.63 10.63
C GLN A 134 -7.19 2.97 12.00
N LYS A 135 -8.24 2.32 12.52
CA LYS A 135 -8.19 1.54 13.77
C LYS A 135 -8.92 0.22 13.63
N ILE A 136 -8.52 -0.77 14.43
CA ILE A 136 -9.31 -2.00 14.61
C ILE A 136 -10.55 -1.64 15.43
N CYS A 137 -11.72 -2.03 14.94
CA CYS A 137 -12.99 -1.74 15.61
C CYS A 137 -14.02 -2.83 15.28
N ALA A 138 -14.38 -3.62 16.29
CA ALA A 138 -15.34 -4.70 16.12
C ALA A 138 -16.76 -4.19 15.77
N ASP A 139 -17.18 -3.07 16.37
CA ASP A 139 -18.55 -2.58 16.28
C ASP A 139 -18.88 -1.92 14.93
N THR A 140 -17.97 -1.09 14.40
CA THR A 140 -18.21 -0.28 13.20
C THR A 140 -17.23 -0.55 12.07
N GLY A 141 -16.25 -1.41 12.30
CA GLY A 141 -15.23 -1.77 11.33
C GLY A 141 -15.78 -2.60 10.18
N LYS A 142 -15.24 -2.37 9.00
CA LYS A 142 -15.52 -3.21 7.82
C LYS A 142 -14.62 -4.43 7.86
N SER A 143 -15.17 -5.62 7.59
CA SER A 143 -14.42 -6.88 7.50
C SER A 143 -13.14 -6.71 6.70
N ALA A 144 -12.03 -7.17 7.29
CA ALA A 144 -10.70 -7.12 6.68
C ALA A 144 -9.93 -8.38 7.06
N VAL A 145 -9.42 -9.08 6.04
CA VAL A 145 -8.69 -10.36 6.19
C VAL A 145 -7.36 -10.29 5.45
N THR A 146 -6.29 -10.67 6.15
CA THR A 146 -4.93 -10.76 5.61
C THR A 146 -4.31 -12.09 6.02
N HIS A 147 -3.83 -12.87 5.04
CA HIS A 147 -2.99 -14.03 5.29
C HIS A 147 -1.52 -13.62 5.21
N PHE A 148 -0.69 -14.20 6.07
CA PHE A 148 0.76 -13.99 5.99
C PHE A 148 1.54 -15.31 5.98
N VAL A 149 2.72 -15.25 5.39
CA VAL A 149 3.72 -16.32 5.39
C VAL A 149 5.07 -15.69 5.68
N VAL A 150 5.80 -16.21 6.66
CA VAL A 150 7.18 -15.80 6.95
C VAL A 150 8.11 -16.42 5.91
N LEU A 151 8.85 -15.59 5.19
CA LEU A 151 9.81 -16.00 4.17
C LEU A 151 11.21 -16.17 4.72
N ALA A 152 11.57 -15.32 5.70
CA ALA A 152 12.85 -15.37 6.38
C ALA A 152 12.77 -14.60 7.70
N ARG A 153 13.63 -14.95 8.66
CA ARG A 153 13.82 -14.23 9.92
C ARG A 153 15.21 -13.65 9.97
N GLY A 154 15.31 -12.40 10.39
CA GLY A 154 16.57 -11.70 10.65
C GLY A 154 16.67 -11.36 12.13
N THR A 155 17.72 -10.64 12.51
CA THR A 155 17.86 -10.13 13.87
C THR A 155 16.76 -9.10 14.12
N ASN A 156 15.83 -9.41 15.05
CA ASN A 156 14.71 -8.55 15.44
C ASN A 156 13.82 -8.08 14.27
N SER A 157 13.69 -8.89 13.22
CA SER A 157 12.86 -8.60 12.06
C SER A 157 12.46 -9.87 11.32
N SER A 158 11.36 -9.81 10.58
CA SER A 158 10.88 -10.90 9.73
C SER A 158 10.49 -10.38 8.35
N LEU A 159 10.95 -11.08 7.30
CA LEU A 159 10.48 -10.86 5.93
C LEU A 159 9.22 -11.67 5.73
N VAL A 160 8.14 -11.02 5.36
CA VAL A 160 6.83 -11.66 5.24
C VAL A 160 6.20 -11.41 3.87
N ARG A 161 5.49 -12.42 3.40
CA ARG A 161 4.55 -12.32 2.29
C ARG A 161 3.16 -12.10 2.86
N LEU A 162 2.46 -11.08 2.37
CA LEU A 162 1.12 -10.72 2.80
C LEU A 162 0.14 -10.87 1.64
N ARG A 163 -0.98 -11.57 1.87
CA ARG A 163 -2.05 -11.78 0.88
C ARG A 163 -3.36 -11.24 1.44
N PRO A 164 -3.72 -9.97 1.12
CA PRO A 164 -4.99 -9.42 1.55
C PRO A 164 -6.15 -9.96 0.73
N VAL A 165 -7.14 -10.57 1.38
CA VAL A 165 -8.42 -10.97 0.78
C VAL A 165 -9.29 -9.75 0.50
N THR A 166 -9.24 -8.77 1.37
CA THR A 166 -9.93 -7.48 1.28
C THR A 166 -8.95 -6.36 0.91
N GLY A 167 -9.42 -5.13 0.73
CA GLY A 167 -8.58 -3.99 0.36
C GLY A 167 -8.96 -2.72 1.12
N ARG A 168 -8.89 -2.73 2.48
CA ARG A 168 -9.16 -1.54 3.29
C ARG A 168 -7.94 -0.63 3.32
N SER A 169 -8.16 0.66 3.54
CA SER A 169 -7.07 1.63 3.72
C SER A 169 -6.15 1.18 4.85
N HIS A 170 -4.85 1.24 4.64
CA HIS A 170 -3.79 0.85 5.58
C HIS A 170 -3.90 -0.58 6.14
N GLN A 171 -4.69 -1.47 5.50
CA GLN A 171 -5.01 -2.80 6.04
C GLN A 171 -3.79 -3.59 6.49
N LEU A 172 -2.79 -3.76 5.62
CA LEU A 172 -1.60 -4.54 5.94
C LEU A 172 -0.78 -3.91 7.06
N ARG A 173 -0.72 -2.58 7.10
CA ARG A 173 0.03 -1.81 8.10
C ARG A 173 -0.58 -2.00 9.49
N ILE A 174 -1.89 -1.85 9.62
CA ILE A 174 -2.58 -1.98 10.91
C ILE A 174 -2.72 -3.45 11.36
N HIS A 175 -2.91 -4.38 10.42
CA HIS A 175 -2.98 -5.81 10.75
C HIS A 175 -1.65 -6.32 11.32
N MET A 176 -0.51 -5.99 10.71
CA MET A 176 0.78 -6.40 11.24
C MET A 176 1.09 -5.71 12.57
N ALA A 177 0.73 -4.43 12.74
CA ALA A 177 0.86 -3.73 14.01
C ALA A 177 -0.02 -4.37 15.11
N SER A 178 -1.22 -4.85 14.80
CA SER A 178 -2.11 -5.50 15.77
C SER A 178 -1.58 -6.84 16.29
N LEU A 179 -0.65 -7.47 15.56
CA LEU A 179 0.07 -8.66 16.02
C LEU A 179 1.29 -8.33 16.90
N GLY A 180 1.59 -7.04 17.12
CA GLY A 180 2.82 -6.61 17.77
C GLY A 180 4.06 -6.57 16.85
N HIS A 181 3.86 -6.78 15.55
CA HIS A 181 4.89 -6.81 14.52
C HIS A 181 4.66 -5.73 13.46
N PRO A 182 4.76 -4.41 13.79
CA PRO A 182 4.52 -3.34 12.83
C PRO A 182 5.49 -3.44 11.65
N ILE A 183 5.05 -3.02 10.47
CA ILE A 183 5.93 -2.92 9.31
C ILE A 183 6.97 -1.85 9.59
N ILE A 184 8.25 -2.16 9.37
CA ILE A 184 9.38 -1.27 9.60
C ILE A 184 9.27 -0.03 8.69
N GLY A 185 9.59 1.15 9.24
CA GLY A 185 9.47 2.42 8.56
C GLY A 185 8.02 2.94 8.44
N CYS A 186 7.06 2.38 9.20
CA CYS A 186 5.67 2.79 9.17
C CYS A 186 5.42 4.00 10.11
N ASP A 187 5.22 5.18 9.55
CA ASP A 187 5.00 6.45 10.25
C ASP A 187 3.74 6.49 11.13
N MET A 188 2.71 5.70 10.81
CA MET A 188 1.40 5.80 11.45
C MET A 188 1.17 4.76 12.55
N TYR A 189 1.80 3.58 12.45
CA TYR A 189 1.45 2.42 13.30
C TYR A 189 2.65 1.75 13.96
N ALA A 190 3.87 2.13 13.62
CA ALA A 190 5.07 1.61 14.28
C ALA A 190 5.41 2.43 15.54
N HIS A 191 6.04 1.78 16.51
CA HIS A 191 6.75 2.46 17.59
C HIS A 191 8.07 3.04 17.07
N ASP A 192 8.71 3.90 17.85
CA ASP A 192 9.87 4.68 17.42
C ASP A 192 11.03 3.83 16.87
N GLU A 193 11.37 2.72 17.52
CA GLU A 193 12.44 1.83 17.06
C GLU A 193 12.14 1.22 15.69
N ALA A 194 10.91 0.69 15.50
CA ALA A 194 10.51 0.13 14.22
C ALA A 194 10.36 1.20 13.13
N LEU A 195 9.94 2.42 13.48
CA LEU A 195 9.88 3.54 12.55
C LEU A 195 11.27 3.91 12.04
N HIS A 196 12.23 4.09 12.94
CA HIS A 196 13.56 4.57 12.58
C HIS A 196 14.53 3.48 12.13
N SER A 197 14.09 2.22 12.09
CA SER A 197 14.89 1.10 11.58
C SER A 197 14.98 1.05 10.05
N ALA A 198 14.31 1.93 9.33
CA ALA A 198 14.48 2.10 7.88
C ALA A 198 14.18 3.53 7.45
N SER A 199 14.77 3.95 6.33
CA SER A 199 14.53 5.27 5.71
C SER A 199 13.20 5.37 4.94
N ARG A 200 12.47 4.26 4.81
CA ARG A 200 11.18 4.17 4.09
C ARG A 200 10.30 3.07 4.69
N LEU A 201 9.00 3.12 4.37
CA LEU A 201 8.11 2.00 4.63
C LEU A 201 8.56 0.76 3.85
N LEU A 202 8.88 -0.33 4.55
CA LEU A 202 9.29 -1.61 3.94
C LEU A 202 8.06 -2.46 3.59
N LEU A 203 7.18 -1.90 2.73
CA LEU A 203 5.99 -2.54 2.17
C LEU A 203 5.97 -2.33 0.66
N HIS A 204 5.87 -3.43 -0.08
CA HIS A 204 5.89 -3.44 -1.54
C HIS A 204 4.81 -4.36 -2.11
N ALA A 205 4.00 -3.87 -3.04
CA ALA A 205 3.07 -4.69 -3.81
C ALA A 205 3.88 -5.49 -4.84
N THR A 206 4.08 -6.78 -4.56
CA THR A 206 5.03 -7.63 -5.27
C THR A 206 4.42 -8.33 -6.46
N ARG A 207 3.17 -8.79 -6.34
CA ARG A 207 2.50 -9.56 -7.39
C ARG A 207 1.05 -9.14 -7.53
N LEU A 208 0.60 -9.12 -8.78
CA LEU A 208 -0.79 -8.87 -9.14
C LEU A 208 -1.21 -9.89 -10.21
N LYS A 209 -2.35 -10.57 -9.99
CA LYS A 209 -2.91 -11.53 -10.95
C LYS A 209 -4.39 -11.23 -11.14
N PHE A 210 -4.81 -11.09 -12.39
CA PHE A 210 -6.18 -10.75 -12.80
C PHE A 210 -6.45 -11.23 -14.22
N ARG A 211 -7.71 -11.16 -14.68
CA ARG A 211 -8.04 -11.45 -16.08
C ARG A 211 -7.93 -10.20 -16.94
N LEU A 212 -7.28 -10.30 -18.09
CA LEU A 212 -7.24 -9.20 -19.06
C LEU A 212 -8.68 -8.88 -19.54
N PRO A 213 -9.08 -7.59 -19.59
CA PRO A 213 -10.47 -7.20 -19.84
C PRO A 213 -11.07 -7.78 -21.10
N THR A 214 -10.36 -7.74 -22.22
CA THR A 214 -10.86 -8.21 -23.52
C THR A 214 -10.68 -9.71 -23.72
N SER A 215 -9.47 -10.24 -23.54
CA SER A 215 -9.17 -11.65 -23.83
C SER A 215 -9.64 -12.62 -22.75
N GLN A 216 -9.93 -12.13 -21.53
CA GLN A 216 -10.27 -12.93 -20.35
C GLN A 216 -9.17 -13.95 -19.95
N THR A 217 -7.99 -13.88 -20.55
CA THR A 217 -6.84 -14.69 -20.15
C THR A 217 -6.20 -14.15 -18.86
N TRP A 218 -5.55 -15.04 -18.12
CA TRP A 218 -4.88 -14.64 -16.88
C TRP A 218 -3.60 -13.87 -17.18
N PHE A 219 -3.51 -12.66 -16.62
CA PHE A 219 -2.26 -11.93 -16.46
C PHE A 219 -1.69 -12.17 -15.07
N SER A 220 -0.38 -12.36 -14.96
CA SER A 220 0.33 -12.42 -13.67
C SER A 220 1.63 -11.62 -13.79
N GLY A 221 1.66 -10.46 -13.12
CA GLY A 221 2.82 -9.57 -13.08
C GLY A 221 3.56 -9.65 -11.75
N PHE A 222 4.86 -9.37 -11.80
CA PHE A 222 5.75 -9.32 -10.63
C PHE A 222 6.59 -8.03 -10.66
N ALA A 223 6.67 -7.35 -9.53
CA ALA A 223 7.55 -6.20 -9.30
C ALA A 223 8.72 -6.62 -8.39
N PRO A 224 9.97 -6.43 -8.80
CA PRO A 224 11.13 -6.74 -7.98
C PRO A 224 11.09 -6.01 -6.63
N ILE A 225 11.39 -6.72 -5.55
CA ILE A 225 11.38 -6.18 -4.19
C ILE A 225 12.57 -5.21 -4.05
N PRO A 226 12.34 -3.92 -3.67
CA PRO A 226 13.39 -2.92 -3.63
C PRO A 226 14.20 -2.90 -2.30
N PHE A 227 13.98 -3.87 -1.42
CA PHE A 227 14.62 -3.95 -0.11
C PHE A 227 14.91 -5.41 0.31
N SER A 228 15.80 -5.57 1.29
CA SER A 228 16.15 -6.87 1.85
C SER A 228 16.44 -6.79 3.36
N LEU A 229 16.34 -7.91 4.08
CA LEU A 229 16.61 -7.98 5.52
C LEU A 229 18.02 -7.50 5.89
N SER A 230 19.02 -7.76 5.04
CA SER A 230 20.43 -7.51 5.35
C SER A 230 20.91 -6.09 5.04
N LYS A 231 20.15 -5.33 4.22
CA LYS A 231 20.60 -4.02 3.72
C LYS A 231 19.77 -2.85 4.26
N ASP A 232 18.49 -3.08 4.50
CA ASP A 232 17.54 -1.99 4.68
C ASP A 232 16.99 -1.90 6.10
N VAL A 233 17.33 -2.85 6.97
CA VAL A 233 17.02 -2.78 8.40
C VAL A 233 18.25 -2.26 9.15
N LEU A 234 18.15 -1.01 9.63
CA LEU A 234 19.16 -0.41 10.48
C LEU A 234 19.07 -1.06 11.86
N HIS A 235 20.10 -1.79 12.26
CA HIS A 235 20.20 -2.26 13.64
C HIS A 235 20.62 -1.08 14.51
N PRO A 236 19.93 -0.77 15.61
CA PRO A 236 20.43 0.21 16.56
C PRO A 236 21.80 -0.27 17.03
N GLN A 237 22.82 0.54 16.79
CA GLN A 237 24.17 0.29 17.32
C GLN A 237 24.01 0.23 18.84
N GLY A 238 24.34 -0.90 19.44
CA GLY A 238 24.27 -1.09 20.87
C GLY A 238 25.02 0.02 21.59
N SER A 239 24.31 0.72 22.46
CA SER A 239 24.85 1.64 23.45
C SER A 239 25.52 0.87 24.58
#